data_d79196985c2881f023c35eb8cedab393
#
_entry.id   d79196985c2881f023c35eb8cedab393
#
_cell.length_a   1.000
_cell.length_b   1.000
_cell.length_c   1.000
_cell.angle_alpha   90.00
_cell.angle_beta   90.00
_cell.angle_gamma   90.00
#
_symmetry.space_group_name_H-M   'P 1'
#
loop_
_entity.id
_entity.type
_entity.pdbx_description
1 polymer ?
#
loop_
_entity_poly.entity_id
_entity_poly.type
_entity_poly.pdbx_seq_one_letter_code
_entity_poly.pdbx_strand_id
1 'polypeptide(L)'
;MKEEYIDLCKNYHRARNLYDKYFNDVLQWIIKNPHAKNGELSNYWKVCTQKEVTDMTYRIFADARTVANYYHHKIDINEAPVGMPDFEDGLTSDLKWFEAPHQKMLVLSDIHFPYHDKQALMVALRTGKQENVDSILLNGDILDFYQLSKFTKDYRKPSVKAELDIFRYFIDQLKQRFPDAAIYYKLGNHEVRLDRWIKHNAQMFDGMLDLEHLINFKEANVIYLKDNIGVKFGKLNIIHGHEVRANGSLVNIARTYYMKTNSNIMLGHWHQVQEFTTKTLNGDLHGAWATGCLCKLDADYTYGINSWSHGFAIVELTDAKGNFRVRNYKIINGELA
;
A
#
# COMPACT_ATOMS: atom_id res chain seq x y z
N MET A 1 -12.80 16.72 -34.70
CA MET A 1 -11.35 16.63 -34.38
C MET A 1 -10.65 18.01 -34.27
N LYS A 2 -11.04 19.01 -35.01
CA LYS A 2 -10.39 20.32 -34.94
C LYS A 2 -10.87 21.24 -33.80
N GLU A 3 -12.11 21.12 -33.35
CA GLU A 3 -12.71 22.04 -32.38
C GLU A 3 -12.37 21.68 -30.92
N GLU A 4 -12.28 20.42 -30.57
CA GLU A 4 -11.95 19.95 -29.21
C GLU A 4 -10.56 20.38 -28.72
N TYR A 5 -9.61 20.58 -29.63
CA TYR A 5 -8.22 20.94 -29.29
C TYR A 5 -8.02 22.41 -29.11
N ILE A 6 -8.78 23.21 -29.86
CA ILE A 6 -8.77 24.65 -29.72
C ILE A 6 -9.31 25.07 -28.37
N ASP A 7 -10.29 24.37 -27.84
CA ASP A 7 -10.88 24.68 -26.53
C ASP A 7 -10.00 24.30 -25.32
N LEU A 8 -9.19 23.23 -25.42
CA LEU A 8 -8.23 22.85 -24.37
C LEU A 8 -7.13 23.93 -24.18
N CYS A 9 -6.69 24.58 -25.25
CA CYS A 9 -5.64 25.60 -25.21
C CYS A 9 -6.17 27.01 -24.95
N LYS A 10 -7.41 27.31 -25.26
CA LYS A 10 -8.03 28.64 -25.02
C LYS A 10 -8.05 29.07 -23.54
N ASN A 11 -8.07 28.12 -22.64
CA ASN A 11 -8.07 28.39 -21.19
C ASN A 11 -6.74 28.89 -20.64
N TYR A 12 -5.65 28.81 -21.43
CA TYR A 12 -4.29 29.20 -21.03
C TYR A 12 -3.81 30.53 -21.59
N HIS A 13 -4.58 31.23 -22.43
CA HIS A 13 -4.09 32.39 -23.16
C HIS A 13 -4.78 33.73 -22.88
N ARG A 14 -3.97 34.76 -22.59
CA ARG A 14 -4.39 36.16 -22.36
C ARG A 14 -4.51 37.03 -23.65
N ALA A 15 -4.06 36.58 -24.83
CA ALA A 15 -4.11 37.36 -26.05
C ALA A 15 -4.74 36.55 -27.20
N ARG A 16 -6.05 36.60 -27.28
CA ARG A 16 -6.88 35.79 -28.18
C ARG A 16 -6.62 35.99 -29.66
N ASN A 17 -6.42 37.22 -30.12
CA ASN A 17 -6.43 37.54 -31.57
C ASN A 17 -5.26 36.94 -32.37
N LEU A 18 -4.04 36.86 -31.80
CA LEU A 18 -2.87 36.30 -32.50
C LEU A 18 -2.88 34.77 -32.41
N TYR A 19 -3.33 34.27 -31.29
CA TYR A 19 -3.45 32.87 -31.01
C TYR A 19 -4.48 32.19 -31.92
N ASP A 20 -5.71 32.70 -31.96
CA ASP A 20 -6.81 32.15 -32.77
C ASP A 20 -6.48 32.11 -34.24
N LYS A 21 -5.69 33.11 -34.72
CA LYS A 21 -5.32 33.24 -36.13
C LYS A 21 -4.26 32.23 -36.58
N TYR A 22 -3.25 31.94 -35.75
CA TYR A 22 -2.06 31.20 -36.21
C TYR A 22 -1.85 29.87 -35.50
N PHE A 23 -2.58 29.57 -34.43
CA PHE A 23 -2.40 28.33 -33.67
C PHE A 23 -2.57 27.08 -34.54
N ASN A 24 -3.61 27.04 -35.35
CA ASN A 24 -3.90 25.88 -36.20
C ASN A 24 -2.80 25.64 -37.23
N ASP A 25 -2.25 26.68 -37.83
CA ASP A 25 -1.19 26.57 -38.84
C ASP A 25 0.10 26.04 -38.21
N VAL A 26 0.43 26.53 -37.01
CA VAL A 26 1.57 26.06 -36.23
C VAL A 26 1.38 24.61 -35.81
N LEU A 27 0.20 24.24 -35.31
CA LEU A 27 -0.13 22.88 -34.92
C LEU A 27 0.00 21.91 -36.10
N GLN A 28 -0.58 22.24 -37.25
CA GLN A 28 -0.49 21.39 -38.44
C GLN A 28 0.94 21.20 -38.91
N TRP A 29 1.74 22.28 -38.82
CA TRP A 29 3.16 22.20 -39.18
C TRP A 29 3.95 21.30 -38.21
N ILE A 30 3.70 21.40 -36.87
CA ILE A 30 4.34 20.54 -35.86
C ILE A 30 3.94 19.06 -36.06
N ILE A 31 2.69 18.77 -36.33
CA ILE A 31 2.24 17.41 -36.62
C ILE A 31 2.98 16.80 -37.83
N LYS A 32 3.24 17.60 -38.84
CA LYS A 32 4.00 17.17 -40.04
C LYS A 32 5.52 17.09 -39.79
N ASN A 33 6.03 17.78 -38.76
CA ASN A 33 7.45 17.87 -38.45
C ASN A 33 7.70 17.62 -36.95
N PRO A 34 7.43 16.42 -36.43
CA PRO A 34 7.37 16.14 -35.00
C PRO A 34 8.72 16.32 -34.27
N HIS A 35 9.83 16.20 -34.99
CA HIS A 35 11.18 16.34 -34.44
C HIS A 35 11.79 17.72 -34.63
N ALA A 36 11.06 18.67 -35.22
CA ALA A 36 11.55 20.01 -35.50
C ALA A 36 11.94 20.78 -34.24
N LYS A 37 13.10 21.46 -34.28
CA LYS A 37 13.60 22.29 -33.18
C LYS A 37 12.93 23.67 -33.20
N ASN A 38 13.05 24.41 -32.10
CA ASN A 38 12.47 25.74 -31.97
C ASN A 38 12.97 26.73 -33.05
N GLY A 39 14.22 26.59 -33.53
CA GLY A 39 14.75 27.41 -34.61
C GLY A 39 14.03 27.22 -35.95
N GLU A 40 13.68 25.96 -36.28
CA GLU A 40 12.96 25.63 -37.51
C GLU A 40 11.53 26.13 -37.45
N LEU A 41 10.88 26.00 -36.29
CA LEU A 41 9.55 26.52 -36.05
C LEU A 41 9.51 28.06 -36.08
N SER A 42 10.56 28.72 -35.59
CA SER A 42 10.73 30.17 -35.67
C SER A 42 10.89 30.66 -37.13
N ASN A 43 11.65 29.90 -37.93
CA ASN A 43 11.78 30.19 -39.37
C ASN A 43 10.45 30.00 -40.10
N TYR A 44 9.74 28.91 -39.83
CA TYR A 44 8.39 28.69 -40.37
C TYR A 44 7.45 29.86 -40.03
N TRP A 45 7.44 30.29 -38.75
CA TRP A 45 6.64 31.42 -38.31
C TRP A 45 6.95 32.72 -39.08
N LYS A 46 8.22 33.08 -39.23
CA LYS A 46 8.63 34.30 -39.97
C LYS A 46 8.20 34.25 -41.42
N VAL A 47 8.35 33.10 -42.08
CA VAL A 47 7.95 32.92 -43.46
C VAL A 47 6.44 33.02 -43.66
N CYS A 48 5.66 32.34 -42.81
CA CYS A 48 4.20 32.27 -42.96
C CYS A 48 3.48 33.55 -42.50
N THR A 49 4.01 34.21 -41.47
CA THR A 49 3.31 35.36 -40.85
C THR A 49 3.93 36.70 -41.17
N GLN A 50 5.18 36.71 -41.69
CA GLN A 50 6.02 37.89 -41.87
C GLN A 50 6.23 38.73 -40.60
N LYS A 51 6.15 38.07 -39.42
CA LYS A 51 6.28 38.67 -38.09
C LYS A 51 7.49 38.13 -37.37
N GLU A 52 8.08 38.96 -36.52
CA GLU A 52 9.14 38.52 -35.59
C GLU A 52 8.59 37.59 -34.53
N VAL A 53 9.48 36.72 -34.03
CA VAL A 53 9.17 35.80 -32.92
C VAL A 53 9.21 36.57 -31.60
N THR A 54 8.15 36.51 -30.85
CA THR A 54 7.99 37.15 -29.53
C THR A 54 7.74 36.09 -28.45
N ASP A 55 7.75 36.47 -27.19
CA ASP A 55 7.39 35.58 -26.07
C ASP A 55 5.99 34.95 -26.27
N MET A 56 5.08 35.72 -26.87
CA MET A 56 3.74 35.20 -27.21
C MET A 56 3.82 34.09 -28.26
N THR A 57 4.69 34.23 -29.26
CA THR A 57 4.90 33.22 -30.30
C THR A 57 5.46 31.94 -29.70
N TYR A 58 6.41 32.02 -28.78
CA TYR A 58 6.93 30.85 -28.07
C TYR A 58 5.86 30.13 -27.22
N ARG A 59 4.90 30.88 -26.67
CA ARG A 59 3.74 30.25 -25.98
C ARG A 59 2.86 29.50 -26.96
N ILE A 60 2.56 30.07 -28.13
CA ILE A 60 1.81 29.36 -29.20
C ILE A 60 2.54 28.07 -29.60
N PHE A 61 3.88 28.11 -29.73
CA PHE A 61 4.68 26.93 -30.04
C PHE A 61 4.61 25.86 -28.96
N ALA A 62 4.73 26.26 -27.70
CA ALA A 62 4.66 25.34 -26.56
C ALA A 62 3.30 24.64 -26.47
N ASP A 63 2.22 25.39 -26.63
CA ASP A 63 0.88 24.86 -26.58
C ASP A 63 0.57 23.93 -27.75
N ALA A 64 0.98 24.36 -28.97
CA ALA A 64 0.83 23.54 -30.16
C ALA A 64 1.60 22.19 -30.04
N ARG A 65 2.80 22.21 -29.44
CA ARG A 65 3.55 20.96 -29.14
C ARG A 65 2.86 20.09 -28.10
N THR A 66 2.32 20.69 -27.06
CA THR A 66 1.55 19.93 -26.03
C THR A 66 0.35 19.23 -26.65
N VAL A 67 -0.37 19.94 -27.52
CA VAL A 67 -1.51 19.38 -28.26
C VAL A 67 -1.05 18.30 -29.24
N ALA A 68 0.03 18.54 -30.00
CA ALA A 68 0.56 17.54 -30.92
C ALA A 68 1.02 16.27 -30.20
N ASN A 69 1.73 16.40 -29.08
CA ASN A 69 2.17 15.27 -28.27
C ASN A 69 0.97 14.47 -27.69
N TYR A 70 -0.06 15.18 -27.24
CA TYR A 70 -1.29 14.52 -26.78
C TYR A 70 -1.96 13.73 -27.91
N TYR A 71 -1.91 14.25 -29.15
CA TYR A 71 -2.40 13.53 -30.34
C TYR A 71 -1.57 12.30 -30.65
N HIS A 72 -0.26 12.40 -30.64
CA HIS A 72 0.62 11.25 -30.84
C HIS A 72 0.33 10.15 -29.81
N HIS A 73 0.23 10.51 -28.53
CA HIS A 73 -0.12 9.53 -27.49
C HIS A 73 -1.53 8.91 -27.67
N LYS A 74 -2.51 9.65 -28.17
CA LYS A 74 -3.86 9.11 -28.39
C LYS A 74 -3.98 8.23 -29.65
N ILE A 75 -3.14 8.48 -30.66
CA ILE A 75 -3.09 7.68 -31.89
C ILE A 75 -2.29 6.40 -31.68
N ASP A 76 -1.19 6.47 -30.91
CA ASP A 76 -0.32 5.32 -30.64
C ASP A 76 -0.92 4.26 -29.68
N ILE A 77 -2.02 4.55 -29.00
CA ILE A 77 -2.69 3.55 -28.15
C ILE A 77 -3.41 2.48 -28.98
N ASN A 78 -3.75 2.74 -30.27
CA ASN A 78 -4.54 1.82 -31.08
C ASN A 78 -3.81 1.24 -32.31
N GLU A 79 -2.61 1.69 -32.63
CA GLU A 79 -1.81 1.13 -33.73
C GLU A 79 -0.38 0.92 -33.23
N ALA A 80 0.00 -0.34 -33.05
CA ALA A 80 1.39 -0.68 -32.81
C ALA A 80 2.24 -0.10 -33.95
N PRO A 81 3.37 0.61 -33.68
CA PRO A 81 4.23 1.13 -34.72
C PRO A 81 4.65 0.02 -35.66
N VAL A 82 4.46 0.23 -36.96
CA VAL A 82 4.85 -0.77 -37.97
C VAL A 82 6.35 -1.07 -37.80
N GLY A 83 6.68 -2.29 -37.37
CA GLY A 83 8.06 -2.74 -37.19
C GLY A 83 8.58 -2.79 -35.75
N MET A 84 7.79 -2.45 -34.72
CA MET A 84 8.16 -2.79 -33.34
C MET A 84 7.98 -4.29 -33.09
N PRO A 85 8.96 -4.96 -32.46
CA PRO A 85 8.75 -6.32 -31.99
C PRO A 85 7.59 -6.34 -30.99
N ASP A 86 6.82 -7.45 -31.01
CA ASP A 86 5.77 -7.72 -30.00
C ASP A 86 6.49 -7.99 -28.67
N PHE A 87 6.51 -7.00 -27.79
CA PHE A 87 7.07 -7.13 -26.45
C PHE A 87 5.94 -7.51 -25.49
N GLU A 88 6.22 -8.49 -24.66
CA GLU A 88 5.39 -8.68 -23.48
C GLU A 88 5.45 -7.43 -22.58
N ASP A 89 4.33 -7.07 -21.99
CA ASP A 89 4.29 -5.98 -21.01
C ASP A 89 5.27 -6.24 -19.87
N GLY A 90 5.88 -5.17 -19.37
CA GLY A 90 6.79 -5.25 -18.24
C GLY A 90 6.11 -5.84 -17.00
N LEU A 91 6.88 -6.57 -16.20
CA LEU A 91 6.40 -7.14 -14.95
C LEU A 91 5.95 -6.03 -13.99
N THR A 92 4.70 -6.07 -13.56
CA THR A 92 4.15 -5.17 -12.53
C THR A 92 4.07 -5.88 -11.20
N SER A 93 4.24 -5.12 -10.12
CA SER A 93 4.11 -5.61 -8.75
C SER A 93 2.93 -4.92 -8.05
N ASP A 94 1.74 -5.10 -8.57
CA ASP A 94 0.54 -4.53 -7.96
C ASP A 94 0.20 -5.26 -6.65
N LEU A 95 -0.28 -4.50 -5.66
CA LEU A 95 -0.80 -5.07 -4.42
C LEU A 95 -2.07 -5.88 -4.75
N LYS A 96 -1.99 -7.18 -4.54
CA LYS A 96 -3.13 -8.08 -4.69
C LYS A 96 -4.05 -7.98 -3.48
N TRP A 97 -5.33 -8.23 -3.66
CA TRP A 97 -6.33 -8.14 -2.61
C TRP A 97 -7.05 -9.47 -2.41
N PHE A 98 -7.15 -9.89 -1.16
CA PHE A 98 -7.98 -11.02 -0.74
C PHE A 98 -9.26 -10.47 -0.10
N GLU A 99 -10.42 -10.85 -0.58
CA GLU A 99 -11.72 -10.48 0.00
C GLU A 99 -12.10 -11.51 1.07
N ALA A 100 -12.14 -11.10 2.33
CA ALA A 100 -12.47 -11.97 3.43
C ALA A 100 -14.00 -12.14 3.56
N PRO A 101 -14.53 -13.38 3.43
CA PRO A 101 -15.98 -13.63 3.39
C PRO A 101 -16.59 -13.80 4.79
N HIS A 102 -16.35 -12.85 5.69
CA HIS A 102 -16.74 -12.92 7.10
C HIS A 102 -17.54 -11.69 7.55
N GLN A 103 -18.19 -11.80 8.72
CA GLN A 103 -19.01 -10.72 9.27
C GLN A 103 -18.27 -9.95 10.37
N LYS A 104 -17.45 -10.62 11.17
CA LYS A 104 -16.75 -9.98 12.28
C LYS A 104 -15.34 -10.54 12.47
N MET A 105 -14.35 -9.71 12.26
CA MET A 105 -12.94 -10.08 12.25
C MET A 105 -12.19 -9.45 13.42
N LEU A 106 -11.42 -10.28 14.14
CA LEU A 106 -10.39 -9.84 15.09
C LEU A 106 -9.08 -9.63 14.32
N VAL A 107 -8.51 -8.44 14.39
CA VAL A 107 -7.24 -8.10 13.75
C VAL A 107 -6.15 -7.97 14.81
N LEU A 108 -5.15 -8.85 14.74
CA LEU A 108 -3.97 -8.88 15.61
C LEU A 108 -2.74 -8.59 14.76
N SER A 109 -1.92 -7.65 15.18
CA SER A 109 -0.72 -7.22 14.45
C SER A 109 0.47 -7.10 15.40
N ASP A 110 1.68 -7.23 14.85
CA ASP A 110 2.91 -6.89 15.57
C ASP A 110 3.04 -7.62 16.92
N ILE A 111 2.86 -8.95 16.89
CA ILE A 111 3.00 -9.83 18.06
C ILE A 111 4.48 -10.11 18.36
N HIS A 112 5.29 -10.23 17.30
CA HIS A 112 6.74 -10.45 17.37
C HIS A 112 7.14 -11.61 18.28
N PHE A 113 6.58 -12.81 18.10
CA PHE A 113 7.08 -13.96 18.84
C PHE A 113 8.61 -14.11 18.69
N PRO A 114 9.36 -14.30 19.76
CA PRO A 114 8.96 -14.58 21.14
C PRO A 114 8.81 -13.34 22.05
N TYR A 115 8.87 -12.13 21.52
CA TYR A 115 8.81 -10.87 22.28
C TYR A 115 7.38 -10.37 22.55
N HIS A 116 6.38 -11.23 22.40
CA HIS A 116 4.98 -10.90 22.64
C HIS A 116 4.71 -10.47 24.09
N ASP A 117 3.75 -9.57 24.29
CA ASP A 117 3.20 -9.27 25.60
C ASP A 117 2.03 -10.19 25.89
N LYS A 118 2.25 -11.12 26.83
CA LYS A 118 1.23 -12.13 27.19
C LYS A 118 -0.07 -11.50 27.70
N GLN A 119 0.01 -10.40 28.47
CA GLN A 119 -1.15 -9.76 29.05
C GLN A 119 -1.97 -9.03 27.96
N ALA A 120 -1.32 -8.27 27.12
CA ALA A 120 -1.97 -7.59 25.99
C ALA A 120 -2.64 -8.60 25.04
N LEU A 121 -1.91 -9.66 24.69
CA LEU A 121 -2.45 -10.72 23.82
C LEU A 121 -3.67 -11.42 24.45
N MET A 122 -3.63 -11.72 25.75
CA MET A 122 -4.76 -12.31 26.47
C MET A 122 -5.99 -11.40 26.50
N VAL A 123 -5.82 -10.08 26.65
CA VAL A 123 -6.90 -9.11 26.57
C VAL A 123 -7.55 -9.13 25.18
N ALA A 124 -6.73 -9.09 24.12
CA ALA A 124 -7.23 -9.14 22.75
C ALA A 124 -8.03 -10.41 22.45
N LEU A 125 -7.50 -11.58 22.85
CA LEU A 125 -8.19 -12.86 22.64
C LEU A 125 -9.48 -12.99 23.47
N ARG A 126 -9.48 -12.50 24.72
CA ARG A 126 -10.69 -12.49 25.57
C ARG A 126 -11.76 -11.63 24.94
N THR A 127 -11.41 -10.43 24.48
CA THR A 127 -12.34 -9.52 23.82
C THR A 127 -12.89 -10.12 22.53
N GLY A 128 -12.04 -10.71 21.69
CA GLY A 128 -12.48 -11.42 20.49
C GLY A 128 -13.49 -12.53 20.77
N LYS A 129 -13.28 -13.30 21.86
CA LYS A 129 -14.22 -14.34 22.29
C LYS A 129 -15.55 -13.77 22.77
N GLN A 130 -15.52 -12.70 23.56
CA GLN A 130 -16.73 -12.01 24.04
C GLN A 130 -17.55 -11.40 22.91
N GLU A 131 -16.86 -10.90 21.89
CA GLU A 131 -17.48 -10.31 20.72
C GLU A 131 -17.95 -11.35 19.68
N ASN A 132 -17.70 -12.65 19.91
CA ASN A 132 -18.08 -13.73 19.01
C ASN A 132 -17.57 -13.49 17.57
N VAL A 133 -16.27 -13.20 17.42
CA VAL A 133 -15.68 -13.04 16.09
C VAL A 133 -15.71 -14.37 15.32
N ASP A 134 -15.98 -14.31 14.03
CA ASP A 134 -16.02 -15.46 13.12
C ASP A 134 -14.73 -15.63 12.32
N SER A 135 -13.81 -14.68 12.45
CA SER A 135 -12.51 -14.73 11.80
C SER A 135 -11.44 -13.98 12.59
N ILE A 136 -10.19 -14.38 12.39
CA ILE A 136 -9.01 -13.78 13.01
C ILE A 136 -7.98 -13.54 11.92
N LEU A 137 -7.52 -12.31 11.80
CA LEU A 137 -6.42 -11.92 10.92
C LEU A 137 -5.15 -11.67 11.74
N LEU A 138 -4.15 -12.48 11.52
CA LEU A 138 -2.78 -12.25 11.95
C LEU A 138 -2.13 -11.33 10.89
N ASN A 139 -2.11 -10.03 11.17
CA ASN A 139 -1.86 -8.97 10.19
C ASN A 139 -0.37 -8.58 10.08
N GLY A 140 0.52 -9.55 10.01
CA GLY A 140 1.95 -9.34 9.82
C GLY A 140 2.73 -9.05 11.10
N ASP A 141 4.04 -9.24 11.01
CA ASP A 141 5.00 -9.15 12.12
C ASP A 141 4.57 -10.00 13.33
N ILE A 142 4.11 -11.21 13.04
CA ILE A 142 3.72 -12.20 14.04
C ILE A 142 4.97 -12.90 14.58
N LEU A 143 5.93 -13.20 13.70
CA LEU A 143 7.25 -13.70 14.03
C LEU A 143 8.26 -12.56 13.95
N ASP A 144 9.19 -12.49 14.91
CA ASP A 144 10.20 -11.43 14.91
C ASP A 144 11.35 -11.71 13.93
N PHE A 145 11.77 -12.96 13.82
CA PHE A 145 12.93 -13.35 13.03
C PHE A 145 14.18 -12.50 13.30
N TYR A 146 14.44 -12.23 14.59
CA TYR A 146 15.59 -11.46 15.04
C TYR A 146 16.91 -11.99 14.45
N GLN A 147 17.10 -13.32 14.47
CA GLN A 147 18.31 -13.97 13.97
C GLN A 147 18.50 -13.85 12.45
N LEU A 148 17.46 -13.50 11.70
CA LEU A 148 17.49 -13.27 10.25
C LEU A 148 17.62 -11.79 9.88
N SER A 149 17.62 -10.89 10.86
CA SER A 149 17.76 -9.45 10.62
C SER A 149 19.12 -9.11 10.01
N LYS A 150 19.23 -7.94 9.39
CA LYS A 150 20.50 -7.41 8.85
C LYS A 150 21.42 -6.78 9.91
N PHE A 151 20.91 -6.58 11.13
CA PHE A 151 21.67 -5.96 12.23
C PHE A 151 22.59 -6.97 12.92
N THR A 152 23.55 -6.45 13.71
CA THR A 152 24.38 -7.28 14.58
C THR A 152 23.52 -8.13 15.49
N LYS A 153 23.83 -9.41 15.59
CA LYS A 153 23.03 -10.40 16.29
C LYS A 153 23.65 -10.80 17.62
N ASP A 154 22.80 -10.96 18.60
CA ASP A 154 23.17 -11.59 19.85
C ASP A 154 22.75 -13.08 19.78
N TYR A 155 23.74 -13.98 19.83
CA TYR A 155 23.50 -15.43 19.76
C TYR A 155 22.75 -15.98 21.00
N ARG A 156 22.65 -15.19 22.08
CA ARG A 156 21.88 -15.55 23.28
C ARG A 156 20.37 -15.36 23.07
N LYS A 157 19.97 -14.62 22.07
CA LYS A 157 18.54 -14.45 21.71
C LYS A 157 17.96 -15.72 21.12
N PRO A 158 16.65 -15.92 21.24
CA PRO A 158 15.97 -17.10 20.73
C PRO A 158 16.32 -17.42 19.27
N SER A 159 16.41 -18.71 18.98
CA SER A 159 16.63 -19.20 17.63
C SER A 159 15.34 -19.15 16.81
N VAL A 160 15.46 -19.16 15.49
CA VAL A 160 14.30 -19.26 14.56
C VAL A 160 13.42 -20.47 14.91
N LYS A 161 14.05 -21.62 15.29
CA LYS A 161 13.29 -22.80 15.73
C LYS A 161 12.43 -22.49 16.95
N ALA A 162 12.97 -21.81 17.96
CA ALA A 162 12.23 -21.46 19.17
C ALA A 162 11.05 -20.52 18.88
N GLU A 163 11.24 -19.57 17.97
CA GLU A 163 10.16 -18.67 17.51
C GLU A 163 9.01 -19.48 16.85
N LEU A 164 9.37 -20.39 15.95
CA LEU A 164 8.39 -21.24 15.26
C LEU A 164 7.65 -22.17 16.23
N ASP A 165 8.34 -22.75 17.23
CA ASP A 165 7.73 -23.63 18.22
C ASP A 165 6.72 -22.86 19.09
N ILE A 166 7.03 -21.64 19.51
CA ILE A 166 6.11 -20.75 20.25
C ILE A 166 4.91 -20.38 19.37
N PHE A 167 5.14 -20.06 18.10
CA PHE A 167 4.05 -19.75 17.19
C PHE A 167 3.10 -20.93 16.97
N ARG A 168 3.62 -22.13 16.75
CA ARG A 168 2.79 -23.35 16.61
C ARG A 168 1.92 -23.56 17.86
N TYR A 169 2.52 -23.45 19.04
CA TYR A 169 1.76 -23.53 20.29
C TYR A 169 0.67 -22.46 20.37
N PHE A 170 0.97 -21.22 19.94
CA PHE A 170 -0.02 -20.15 19.90
C PHE A 170 -1.18 -20.48 18.96
N ILE A 171 -0.92 -21.00 17.76
CA ILE A 171 -1.97 -21.41 16.81
C ILE A 171 -2.86 -22.51 17.42
N ASP A 172 -2.29 -23.49 18.10
CA ASP A 172 -3.07 -24.54 18.77
C ASP A 172 -3.98 -23.95 19.86
N GLN A 173 -3.47 -23.03 20.66
CA GLN A 173 -4.27 -22.31 21.65
C GLN A 173 -5.37 -21.44 21.02
N LEU A 174 -5.07 -20.83 19.88
CA LEU A 174 -6.03 -20.00 19.16
C LEU A 174 -7.19 -20.85 18.63
N LYS A 175 -6.90 -22.00 18.01
CA LYS A 175 -7.91 -22.95 17.51
C LYS A 175 -8.79 -23.51 18.62
N GLN A 176 -8.21 -23.86 19.77
CA GLN A 176 -8.98 -24.33 20.92
C GLN A 176 -9.98 -23.28 21.45
N ARG A 177 -9.61 -21.99 21.38
CA ARG A 177 -10.45 -20.89 21.86
C ARG A 177 -11.49 -20.43 20.85
N PHE A 178 -11.17 -20.56 19.57
CA PHE A 178 -11.99 -20.14 18.43
C PHE A 178 -12.14 -21.27 17.41
N PRO A 179 -12.81 -22.38 17.80
CA PRO A 179 -12.87 -23.58 16.97
C PRO A 179 -13.57 -23.34 15.62
N ASP A 180 -14.51 -22.40 15.57
CA ASP A 180 -15.32 -22.10 14.39
C ASP A 180 -14.82 -20.89 13.59
N ALA A 181 -13.80 -20.18 14.08
CA ALA A 181 -13.28 -19.00 13.41
C ALA A 181 -12.23 -19.36 12.35
N ALA A 182 -12.32 -18.75 11.18
CA ALA A 182 -11.26 -18.83 10.18
C ALA A 182 -10.04 -18.02 10.63
N ILE A 183 -8.85 -18.59 10.51
CA ILE A 183 -7.60 -17.91 10.85
C ILE A 183 -6.83 -17.61 9.58
N TYR A 184 -6.52 -16.33 9.38
CA TYR A 184 -5.73 -15.82 8.26
C TYR A 184 -4.36 -15.38 8.75
N TYR A 185 -3.33 -15.72 8.01
CA TYR A 185 -1.96 -15.25 8.24
C TYR A 185 -1.48 -14.42 7.07
N LYS A 186 -1.23 -13.15 7.32
CA LYS A 186 -0.67 -12.19 6.36
C LYS A 186 0.79 -11.88 6.72
N LEU A 187 1.63 -11.75 5.72
CA LEU A 187 3.03 -11.37 5.91
C LEU A 187 3.17 -9.89 6.35
N GLY A 188 4.10 -9.67 7.27
CA GLY A 188 4.68 -8.36 7.56
C GLY A 188 6.12 -8.25 7.04
N ASN A 189 6.79 -7.16 7.37
CA ASN A 189 8.17 -6.98 6.92
C ASN A 189 9.19 -7.85 7.68
N HIS A 190 8.84 -8.37 8.86
CA HIS A 190 9.68 -9.31 9.59
C HIS A 190 9.66 -10.71 8.98
N GLU A 191 8.51 -11.21 8.55
CA GLU A 191 8.44 -12.48 7.84
C GLU A 191 9.23 -12.46 6.51
N VAL A 192 9.26 -11.34 5.81
CA VAL A 192 10.07 -11.17 4.59
C VAL A 192 11.58 -11.29 4.86
N ARG A 193 12.03 -11.20 6.14
CA ARG A 193 13.44 -11.44 6.49
C ARG A 193 13.88 -12.85 6.14
N LEU A 194 13.00 -13.85 6.29
CA LEU A 194 13.31 -15.24 5.96
C LEU A 194 13.62 -15.41 4.48
N ASP A 195 12.74 -14.95 3.60
CA ASP A 195 12.95 -15.01 2.14
C ASP A 195 14.24 -14.28 1.72
N ARG A 196 14.44 -13.08 2.27
CA ARG A 196 15.62 -12.28 2.01
C ARG A 196 16.90 -12.96 2.49
N TRP A 197 16.87 -13.61 3.66
CA TRP A 197 18.00 -14.34 4.21
C TRP A 197 18.34 -15.56 3.35
N ILE A 198 17.34 -16.32 2.90
CA ILE A 198 17.52 -17.47 2.01
C ILE A 198 18.20 -17.03 0.72
N LYS A 199 17.69 -16.00 0.06
CA LYS A 199 18.25 -15.45 -1.19
C LYS A 199 19.71 -14.97 -1.05
N HIS A 200 20.09 -14.49 0.13
CA HIS A 200 21.47 -14.03 0.35
C HIS A 200 22.43 -15.11 0.84
N ASN A 201 21.96 -16.04 1.68
CA ASN A 201 22.86 -16.95 2.40
C ASN A 201 22.67 -18.42 2.04
N ALA A 202 21.56 -18.78 1.43
CA ALA A 202 21.18 -20.17 1.19
C ALA A 202 20.43 -20.34 -0.14
N GLN A 203 20.89 -19.72 -1.20
CA GLN A 203 20.25 -19.67 -2.53
C GLN A 203 19.91 -21.06 -3.08
N MET A 204 20.71 -22.09 -2.76
CA MET A 204 20.44 -23.48 -3.18
C MET A 204 19.13 -24.05 -2.59
N PHE A 205 18.61 -23.44 -1.55
CA PHE A 205 17.35 -23.82 -0.90
C PHE A 205 16.18 -22.88 -1.26
N ASP A 206 16.40 -21.94 -2.18
CA ASP A 206 15.32 -21.06 -2.66
C ASP A 206 14.23 -21.90 -3.33
N GLY A 207 12.98 -21.67 -2.95
CA GLY A 207 11.83 -22.49 -3.36
C GLY A 207 11.66 -23.83 -2.61
N MET A 208 12.64 -24.24 -1.80
CA MET A 208 12.52 -25.44 -0.93
C MET A 208 12.31 -25.07 0.54
N LEU A 209 12.82 -23.92 0.95
CA LEU A 209 12.66 -23.36 2.30
C LEU A 209 11.90 -22.05 2.18
N ASP A 210 10.68 -22.04 2.65
CA ASP A 210 9.87 -20.83 2.82
C ASP A 210 9.05 -20.94 4.12
N LEU A 211 8.35 -19.87 4.46
CA LEU A 211 7.52 -19.83 5.66
C LEU A 211 6.39 -20.87 5.62
N GLU A 212 5.86 -21.13 4.42
CA GLU A 212 4.78 -22.10 4.22
C GLU A 212 5.21 -23.52 4.59
N HIS A 213 6.42 -23.92 4.16
CA HIS A 213 7.00 -25.23 4.52
C HIS A 213 7.40 -25.32 5.99
N LEU A 214 7.97 -24.23 6.55
CA LEU A 214 8.41 -24.23 7.94
C LEU A 214 7.26 -24.31 8.95
N ILE A 215 6.11 -23.72 8.66
CA ILE A 215 4.95 -23.69 9.55
C ILE A 215 3.96 -24.79 9.23
N ASN A 216 3.87 -25.21 7.96
CA ASN A 216 2.84 -26.11 7.44
C ASN A 216 1.41 -25.58 7.72
N PHE A 217 1.12 -24.41 7.20
CA PHE A 217 -0.16 -23.70 7.40
C PHE A 217 -1.39 -24.57 7.08
N LYS A 218 -1.27 -25.46 6.09
CA LYS A 218 -2.37 -26.36 5.72
C LYS A 218 -2.74 -27.33 6.86
N GLU A 219 -1.75 -27.97 7.48
CA GLU A 219 -1.95 -28.85 8.63
C GLU A 219 -2.41 -28.05 9.86
N ALA A 220 -1.86 -26.86 10.02
CA ALA A 220 -2.28 -25.92 11.05
C ALA A 220 -3.70 -25.38 10.83
N ASN A 221 -4.38 -25.69 9.71
CA ASN A 221 -5.68 -25.13 9.33
C ASN A 221 -5.71 -23.59 9.42
N VAL A 222 -4.67 -22.95 8.89
CA VAL A 222 -4.52 -21.50 8.79
C VAL A 222 -4.46 -21.12 7.31
N ILE A 223 -5.22 -20.14 6.92
CA ILE A 223 -5.25 -19.63 5.54
C ILE A 223 -4.07 -18.66 5.36
N TYR A 224 -3.04 -19.12 4.67
CA TYR A 224 -1.85 -18.33 4.39
C TYR A 224 -2.05 -17.42 3.18
N LEU A 225 -2.00 -16.11 3.41
CA LEU A 225 -2.03 -15.09 2.37
C LEU A 225 -0.60 -14.85 1.89
N LYS A 226 -0.18 -15.66 0.93
CA LYS A 226 1.16 -15.63 0.35
C LYS A 226 1.37 -14.33 -0.42
N ASP A 227 2.62 -13.93 -0.54
CA ASP A 227 3.02 -12.67 -1.18
C ASP A 227 2.55 -11.42 -0.41
N ASN A 228 2.66 -10.28 -1.07
CA ASN A 228 2.25 -9.00 -0.50
C ASN A 228 0.75 -8.75 -0.77
N ILE A 229 -0.11 -9.53 -0.11
CA ILE A 229 -1.56 -9.46 -0.29
C ILE A 229 -2.18 -8.58 0.78
N GLY A 230 -2.95 -7.56 0.36
CA GLY A 230 -3.84 -6.82 1.24
C GLY A 230 -5.17 -7.57 1.47
N VAL A 231 -5.84 -7.32 2.57
CA VAL A 231 -7.14 -7.91 2.89
C VAL A 231 -8.23 -6.86 2.73
N LYS A 232 -9.27 -7.17 1.97
CA LYS A 232 -10.50 -6.39 1.95
C LYS A 232 -11.54 -7.00 2.88
N PHE A 233 -12.09 -6.17 3.73
CA PHE A 233 -13.20 -6.52 4.59
C PHE A 233 -14.35 -5.53 4.32
N GLY A 234 -15.22 -5.89 3.39
CA GLY A 234 -16.15 -4.95 2.80
C GLY A 234 -15.43 -3.74 2.16
N LYS A 235 -15.77 -2.53 2.59
CA LYS A 235 -15.15 -1.28 2.11
C LYS A 235 -13.87 -0.89 2.86
N LEU A 236 -13.40 -1.71 3.80
CA LEU A 236 -12.15 -1.49 4.52
C LEU A 236 -11.02 -2.25 3.85
N ASN A 237 -9.91 -1.58 3.60
CA ASN A 237 -8.65 -2.17 3.18
C ASN A 237 -7.75 -2.39 4.40
N ILE A 238 -7.25 -3.60 4.60
CA ILE A 238 -6.35 -3.94 5.69
C ILE A 238 -5.00 -4.34 5.11
N ILE A 239 -3.95 -3.68 5.54
CA ILE A 239 -2.56 -3.96 5.18
C ILE A 239 -1.72 -4.12 6.46
N HIS A 240 -0.50 -4.64 6.36
CA HIS A 240 0.39 -4.56 7.52
C HIS A 240 0.88 -3.13 7.73
N GLY A 241 1.28 -2.43 6.66
CA GLY A 241 1.74 -1.03 6.69
C GLY A 241 3.05 -0.79 5.94
N HIS A 242 3.91 -1.79 5.80
CA HIS A 242 5.16 -1.69 5.06
C HIS A 242 4.96 -1.60 3.53
N GLU A 243 3.78 -1.95 3.03
CA GLU A 243 3.40 -1.91 1.61
C GLU A 243 3.31 -0.47 1.08
N VAL A 244 2.99 0.46 1.96
CA VAL A 244 2.92 1.89 1.60
C VAL A 244 4.18 2.59 2.08
N ARG A 245 4.98 3.11 1.16
CA ARG A 245 6.18 3.87 1.52
C ARG A 245 5.81 5.13 2.31
N ALA A 246 6.11 5.14 3.59
CA ALA A 246 6.03 6.29 4.45
C ALA A 246 7.45 6.76 4.76
N ASN A 247 7.80 7.99 4.42
CA ASN A 247 9.14 8.53 4.63
C ASN A 247 9.22 9.24 5.99
N GLY A 248 10.27 8.95 6.74
CA GLY A 248 10.61 9.64 7.99
C GLY A 248 9.82 9.16 9.21
N SER A 249 10.03 9.86 10.33
CA SER A 249 9.30 9.64 11.56
C SER A 249 7.87 10.20 11.43
N LEU A 250 6.87 9.33 11.54
CA LEU A 250 5.48 9.73 11.39
C LEU A 250 4.88 10.05 12.77
N VAL A 251 4.41 11.28 12.93
CA VAL A 251 3.66 11.69 14.13
C VAL A 251 2.20 11.27 14.01
N ASN A 252 1.59 11.45 12.83
CA ASN A 252 0.20 11.14 12.57
C ASN A 252 0.09 9.99 11.55
N ILE A 253 0.30 8.77 12.00
CA ILE A 253 0.35 7.56 11.16
C ILE A 253 -0.96 7.37 10.39
N ALA A 254 -2.08 7.27 11.11
CA ALA A 254 -3.39 7.04 10.51
C ALA A 254 -3.73 8.09 9.44
N ARG A 255 -3.54 9.38 9.74
CA ARG A 255 -3.76 10.45 8.77
C ARG A 255 -2.82 10.34 7.56
N THR A 256 -1.55 10.03 7.79
CA THR A 256 -0.55 9.91 6.69
C THR A 256 -0.93 8.80 5.72
N TYR A 257 -1.35 7.65 6.23
CA TYR A 257 -1.78 6.54 5.38
C TYR A 257 -3.06 6.86 4.62
N TYR A 258 -4.04 7.50 5.28
CA TYR A 258 -5.21 7.99 4.57
C TYR A 258 -4.85 8.92 3.41
N MET A 259 -4.00 9.92 3.66
CA MET A 259 -3.58 10.89 2.62
C MET A 259 -2.83 10.25 1.45
N LYS A 260 -2.16 9.12 1.68
CA LYS A 260 -1.44 8.37 0.63
C LYS A 260 -2.35 7.44 -0.17
N THR A 261 -3.38 6.89 0.46
CA THR A 261 -4.22 5.86 -0.16
C THR A 261 -5.59 6.37 -0.58
N ASN A 262 -6.04 7.49 -0.04
CA ASN A 262 -7.39 8.06 -0.22
C ASN A 262 -8.51 7.03 0.00
N SER A 263 -8.31 6.09 0.95
CA SER A 263 -9.19 4.95 1.15
C SER A 263 -9.43 4.70 2.64
N ASN A 264 -10.52 4.01 2.96
CA ASN A 264 -10.65 3.40 4.28
C ASN A 264 -9.54 2.36 4.45
N ILE A 265 -8.67 2.55 5.46
CA ILE A 265 -7.48 1.74 5.63
C ILE A 265 -7.20 1.40 7.10
N MET A 266 -6.81 0.16 7.34
CA MET A 266 -6.30 -0.30 8.64
C MET A 266 -4.90 -0.86 8.48
N LEU A 267 -4.04 -0.63 9.49
CA LEU A 267 -2.63 -1.05 9.44
C LEU A 267 -2.05 -1.31 10.86
N GLY A 268 -1.00 -2.13 10.91
CA GLY A 268 -0.10 -2.34 12.05
C GLY A 268 1.23 -1.61 11.86
N HIS A 269 2.35 -2.32 12.00
CA HIS A 269 3.73 -1.93 11.65
C HIS A 269 4.36 -0.82 12.50
N TRP A 270 3.60 0.18 12.86
CA TRP A 270 4.10 1.37 13.57
C TRP A 270 3.99 1.27 15.08
N HIS A 271 3.38 0.21 15.58
CA HIS A 271 3.21 -0.05 17.01
C HIS A 271 2.49 1.06 17.79
N GLN A 272 1.67 1.87 17.12
CA GLN A 272 0.94 2.98 17.76
C GLN A 272 -0.54 2.88 17.45
N VAL A 273 -1.38 2.95 18.48
CA VAL A 273 -2.83 3.05 18.30
C VAL A 273 -3.19 4.47 17.90
N GLN A 274 -3.70 4.64 16.68
CA GLN A 274 -4.14 5.94 16.18
C GLN A 274 -5.39 5.77 15.32
N GLU A 275 -6.20 6.83 15.26
CA GLU A 275 -7.35 6.93 14.38
C GLU A 275 -7.38 8.29 13.68
N PHE A 276 -7.90 8.27 12.46
CA PHE A 276 -8.17 9.47 11.69
C PHE A 276 -9.49 9.30 10.95
N THR A 277 -10.39 10.26 11.06
CA THR A 277 -11.65 10.27 10.33
C THR A 277 -11.80 11.58 9.59
N THR A 278 -12.32 11.50 8.38
CA THR A 278 -12.55 12.65 7.52
C THR A 278 -13.80 12.44 6.67
N LYS A 279 -14.35 13.54 6.17
CA LYS A 279 -15.44 13.54 5.21
C LYS A 279 -14.91 13.92 3.84
N THR A 280 -15.23 13.12 2.83
CA THR A 280 -14.89 13.44 1.44
C THR A 280 -15.73 14.58 0.90
N LEU A 281 -15.34 15.15 -0.23
CA LEU A 281 -16.13 16.21 -0.90
C LEU A 281 -17.54 15.72 -1.26
N ASN A 282 -17.70 14.44 -1.57
CA ASN A 282 -19.00 13.82 -1.91
C ASN A 282 -19.84 13.48 -0.69
N GLY A 283 -19.34 13.75 0.52
CA GLY A 283 -20.06 13.52 1.76
C GLY A 283 -19.82 12.17 2.43
N ASP A 284 -19.03 11.27 1.85
CA ASP A 284 -18.70 9.97 2.41
C ASP A 284 -17.75 10.13 3.60
N LEU A 285 -17.98 9.35 4.65
CA LEU A 285 -17.06 9.25 5.79
C LEU A 285 -16.00 8.22 5.50
N HIS A 286 -14.75 8.64 5.57
CA HIS A 286 -13.59 7.77 5.47
C HIS A 286 -12.79 7.77 6.76
N GLY A 287 -12.08 6.67 7.02
CA GLY A 287 -11.23 6.54 8.19
C GLY A 287 -9.94 5.77 7.92
N ALA A 288 -8.97 5.99 8.80
CA ALA A 288 -7.75 5.21 8.88
C ALA A 288 -7.48 4.83 10.33
N TRP A 289 -7.05 3.59 10.54
CA TRP A 289 -6.82 3.00 11.86
C TRP A 289 -5.46 2.33 11.92
N ALA A 290 -4.63 2.73 12.88
CA ALA A 290 -3.41 2.02 13.25
C ALA A 290 -3.69 1.26 14.54
N THR A 291 -3.41 -0.06 14.55
CA THR A 291 -3.88 -0.97 15.61
C THR A 291 -2.97 -1.07 16.82
N GLY A 292 -1.78 -0.43 16.79
CA GLY A 292 -0.76 -0.65 17.81
C GLY A 292 -0.06 -2.00 17.66
N CYS A 293 0.47 -2.53 18.75
CA CYS A 293 1.18 -3.81 18.75
C CYS A 293 0.74 -4.70 19.92
N LEU A 294 1.15 -5.96 19.87
CA LEU A 294 0.94 -6.95 20.95
C LEU A 294 2.28 -7.54 21.44
N CYS A 295 3.40 -6.90 21.06
CA CYS A 295 4.72 -7.20 21.59
C CYS A 295 5.03 -6.41 22.85
N LYS A 296 6.12 -6.73 23.53
CA LYS A 296 6.65 -5.92 24.63
C LYS A 296 6.96 -4.50 24.16
N LEU A 297 6.49 -3.50 24.90
CA LEU A 297 6.78 -2.09 24.60
C LEU A 297 8.25 -1.76 24.83
N ASP A 298 8.88 -2.46 25.76
CA ASP A 298 10.30 -2.31 26.13
C ASP A 298 11.05 -3.61 25.78
N ALA A 299 11.01 -4.02 24.51
CA ALA A 299 11.76 -5.19 24.07
C ALA A 299 13.27 -4.95 24.31
N ASP A 300 13.98 -5.99 24.74
CA ASP A 300 15.38 -5.91 25.19
C ASP A 300 16.40 -5.57 24.07
N TYR A 301 15.94 -5.42 22.84
CA TYR A 301 16.71 -4.95 21.69
C TYR A 301 16.36 -3.50 21.30
N THR A 302 15.38 -2.88 21.96
CA THR A 302 15.03 -1.47 21.71
C THR A 302 15.84 -0.56 22.65
N TYR A 303 16.41 0.48 22.08
CA TYR A 303 17.16 1.47 22.84
C TYR A 303 16.39 2.79 22.88
N GLY A 304 16.17 3.31 24.06
CA GLY A 304 15.55 4.62 24.27
C GLY A 304 14.04 4.59 24.40
N ILE A 305 13.48 5.77 24.58
CA ILE A 305 12.02 5.97 24.70
C ILE A 305 11.38 5.80 23.32
N ASN A 306 10.37 4.97 23.24
CA ASN A 306 9.55 4.82 22.05
C ASN A 306 8.11 5.30 22.31
N SER A 307 7.32 5.43 21.25
CA SER A 307 5.91 5.83 21.30
C SER A 307 4.95 4.66 21.11
N TRP A 308 5.39 3.43 21.35
CA TRP A 308 4.61 2.24 21.17
C TRP A 308 3.44 2.15 22.13
N SER A 309 2.38 1.55 21.68
CA SER A 309 1.18 1.33 22.48
C SER A 309 0.53 -0.01 22.14
N HIS A 310 0.06 -0.71 23.16
CA HIS A 310 -0.68 -1.94 22.96
C HIS A 310 -2.07 -1.67 22.38
N GLY A 311 -2.45 -2.48 21.40
CA GLY A 311 -3.79 -2.44 20.84
C GLY A 311 -4.05 -3.52 19.81
N PHE A 312 -5.30 -3.61 19.41
CA PHE A 312 -5.84 -4.50 18.40
C PHE A 312 -7.16 -3.94 17.88
N ALA A 313 -7.72 -4.53 16.84
CA ALA A 313 -9.01 -4.06 16.34
C ALA A 313 -10.02 -5.19 16.17
N ILE A 314 -11.31 -4.86 16.24
CA ILE A 314 -12.41 -5.68 15.75
C ILE A 314 -13.14 -4.91 14.67
N VAL A 315 -13.31 -5.54 13.53
CA VAL A 315 -14.05 -5.01 12.38
C VAL A 315 -15.30 -5.83 12.17
N GLU A 316 -16.43 -5.16 11.96
CA GLU A 316 -17.73 -5.78 11.78
C GLU A 316 -18.43 -5.19 10.55
N LEU A 317 -18.91 -6.03 9.63
CA LEU A 317 -19.78 -5.58 8.54
C LEU A 317 -21.15 -5.21 9.11
N THR A 318 -21.68 -4.05 8.69
CA THR A 318 -22.96 -3.56 9.17
C THR A 318 -24.09 -3.80 8.18
N ASP A 319 -23.75 -4.09 6.92
CA ASP A 319 -24.73 -4.41 5.88
C ASP A 319 -24.09 -5.19 4.70
N ALA A 320 -24.95 -5.68 3.82
CA ALA A 320 -24.55 -6.41 2.61
C ALA A 320 -23.86 -5.52 1.55
N LYS A 321 -23.83 -4.19 1.72
CA LYS A 321 -23.12 -3.28 0.83
C LYS A 321 -21.65 -3.12 1.20
N GLY A 322 -21.20 -3.85 2.24
CA GLY A 322 -19.83 -3.83 2.75
C GLY A 322 -19.53 -2.61 3.63
N ASN A 323 -20.53 -1.90 4.12
CA ASN A 323 -20.31 -0.91 5.16
C ASN A 323 -19.84 -1.62 6.43
N PHE A 324 -19.00 -0.94 7.21
CA PHE A 324 -18.31 -1.57 8.32
C PHE A 324 -18.25 -0.64 9.53
N ARG A 325 -17.96 -1.24 10.69
CA ARG A 325 -17.62 -0.57 11.94
C ARG A 325 -16.25 -1.07 12.38
N VAL A 326 -15.38 -0.16 12.80
CA VAL A 326 -14.11 -0.47 13.45
C VAL A 326 -14.22 -0.13 14.94
N ARG A 327 -13.78 -1.06 15.78
CA ARG A 327 -13.44 -0.83 17.18
C ARG A 327 -11.95 -1.04 17.32
N ASN A 328 -11.21 0.06 17.39
CA ASN A 328 -9.75 0.07 17.53
C ASN A 328 -9.42 0.20 19.02
N TYR A 329 -9.12 -0.92 19.65
CA TYR A 329 -8.92 -1.00 21.08
C TYR A 329 -7.50 -0.61 21.47
N LYS A 330 -7.40 0.19 22.51
CA LYS A 330 -6.15 0.50 23.19
C LYS A 330 -6.10 -0.29 24.51
N ILE A 331 -4.93 -0.83 24.83
CA ILE A 331 -4.70 -1.55 26.10
C ILE A 331 -3.70 -0.73 26.92
N ILE A 332 -4.07 -0.43 28.16
CA ILE A 332 -3.22 0.26 29.14
C ILE A 332 -3.14 -0.61 30.40
N ASN A 333 -1.94 -0.91 30.84
CA ASN A 333 -1.69 -1.74 32.05
C ASN A 333 -2.46 -3.09 32.03
N GLY A 334 -2.64 -3.68 30.84
CA GLY A 334 -3.31 -4.94 30.67
C GLY A 334 -4.83 -4.91 30.74
N GLU A 335 -5.44 -3.74 30.60
CA GLU A 335 -6.88 -3.53 30.55
C GLU A 335 -7.27 -2.70 29.32
N LEU A 336 -8.51 -2.86 28.86
CA LEU A 336 -9.05 -2.02 27.79
C LEU A 336 -9.21 -0.59 28.30
N ALA A 337 -8.76 0.39 27.49
CA ALA A 337 -8.82 1.83 27.80
C ALA A 337 -9.93 2.53 26.99
#